data_7215fe2768be29f4083453587c8fd42f
#
_entry.id   7215fe2768be29f4083453587c8fd42f
#
_cell.length_a   1.000
_cell.length_b   1.000
_cell.length_c   1.000
_cell.angle_alpha   90.00
_cell.angle_beta   90.00
_cell.angle_gamma   90.00
#
_symmetry.space_group_name_H-M   'P 1'
#
loop_
_entity.id
_entity.type
_entity.pdbx_description
1 polymer ?
#
loop_
_entity_poly.entity_id
_entity_poly.type
_entity_poly.pdbx_seq_one_letter_code
_entity_poly.pdbx_strand_id
1 'polypeptide(L)'
;MKEKWKIERFDIEPFDNMPKGLFIGVDPGTVHLGICVLWETQVTLYQVSIARSANPINRMQDAQQIMSECIHNYLHSATVCIEGASFADKYRQVELAEMRASIAWWGLNKKFRIEILPPNSIRKIVFNNGKLKAHEVWTNLPHDCAAALSCALAVSL
;
A
#
# COMPACT_ATOMS: atom_id res chain seq x y z
N MET A 1 -5.23 -17.88 21.17
CA MET A 1 -5.80 -17.42 19.89
C MET A 1 -4.67 -17.23 18.90
N LYS A 2 -4.78 -17.72 17.67
CA LYS A 2 -3.79 -17.38 16.64
C LYS A 2 -4.02 -15.93 16.24
N GLU A 3 -2.94 -15.14 16.20
CA GLU A 3 -3.01 -13.77 15.68
C GLU A 3 -3.54 -13.81 14.25
N LYS A 4 -4.47 -12.91 13.93
CA LYS A 4 -5.07 -12.82 12.58
C LYS A 4 -4.08 -12.26 11.56
N TRP A 5 -3.17 -11.39 11.99
CA TRP A 5 -2.09 -10.80 11.17
C TRP A 5 -0.87 -10.52 12.01
N LYS A 6 0.25 -10.38 11.32
CA LYS A 6 1.53 -9.94 11.87
C LYS A 6 1.99 -8.72 11.09
N ILE A 7 2.31 -7.63 11.78
CA ILE A 7 2.83 -6.39 11.20
C ILE A 7 4.33 -6.29 11.50
N GLU A 8 5.14 -6.14 10.47
CA GLU A 8 6.56 -5.82 10.57
C GLU A 8 6.77 -4.40 10.05
N ARG A 9 7.41 -3.55 10.85
CA ARG A 9 7.71 -2.16 10.52
C ARG A 9 9.17 -1.99 10.19
N PHE A 10 9.43 -1.22 9.12
CA PHE A 10 10.76 -0.83 8.67
C PHE A 10 10.79 0.69 8.48
N ASP A 11 11.75 1.37 9.10
CA ASP A 11 12.05 2.76 8.80
C ASP A 11 13.30 2.77 7.91
N ILE A 12 13.23 3.47 6.78
CA ILE A 12 14.37 3.60 5.86
C ILE A 12 14.81 5.06 5.78
N GLU A 13 16.07 5.25 5.37
CA GLU A 13 16.60 6.59 5.15
C GLU A 13 15.75 7.37 4.14
N PRO A 14 15.45 8.63 4.39
CA PRO A 14 14.69 9.46 3.47
C PRO A 14 15.47 9.68 2.16
N PHE A 15 14.74 9.90 1.09
CA PHE A 15 15.33 10.25 -0.20
C PHE A 15 15.73 11.73 -0.22
N ASP A 16 16.67 12.06 -1.11
CA ASP A 16 16.88 13.45 -1.48
C ASP A 16 15.58 14.02 -2.06
N ASN A 17 15.23 15.25 -1.66
CA ASN A 17 14.00 15.91 -2.11
C ASN A 17 12.69 15.18 -1.75
N MET A 18 12.55 14.77 -0.50
CA MET A 18 11.29 14.22 0.01
C MET A 18 10.09 15.12 -0.33
N PRO A 19 8.96 14.53 -0.76
CA PRO A 19 7.76 15.31 -1.07
C PRO A 19 7.19 15.95 0.20
N LYS A 20 6.60 17.14 0.03
CA LYS A 20 5.90 17.81 1.12
C LYS A 20 4.47 17.28 1.23
N GLY A 21 4.10 16.78 2.40
CA GLY A 21 2.77 16.24 2.67
C GLY A 21 2.82 14.79 3.17
N LEU A 22 1.65 14.24 3.36
CA LEU A 22 1.47 12.85 3.78
C LEU A 22 0.98 12.02 2.57
N PHE A 23 1.79 11.07 2.15
CA PHE A 23 1.49 10.15 1.06
C PHE A 23 1.56 8.72 1.55
N ILE A 24 0.55 7.95 1.23
CA ILE A 24 0.41 6.56 1.65
C ILE A 24 0.30 5.71 0.39
N GLY A 25 1.18 4.73 0.26
CA GLY A 25 1.13 3.73 -0.79
C GLY A 25 0.69 2.39 -0.24
N VAL A 26 -0.14 1.67 -0.98
CA VAL A 26 -0.64 0.36 -0.57
C VAL A 26 -0.54 -0.61 -1.74
N ASP A 27 0.14 -1.73 -1.50
CA ASP A 27 0.11 -2.93 -2.35
C ASP A 27 -0.82 -3.96 -1.71
N PRO A 28 -2.08 -4.04 -2.18
CA PRO A 28 -3.08 -4.90 -1.55
C PRO A 28 -2.85 -6.37 -1.88
N GLY A 29 -2.91 -7.22 -0.87
CA GLY A 29 -2.85 -8.67 -1.00
C GLY A 29 -3.72 -9.37 0.02
N THR A 30 -4.12 -10.59 -0.28
CA THR A 30 -5.00 -11.38 0.59
C THR A 30 -4.25 -12.14 1.69
N VAL A 31 -2.95 -12.29 1.51
CA VAL A 31 -2.04 -12.98 2.44
C VAL A 31 -0.90 -12.05 2.88
N HIS A 32 -0.45 -11.20 1.98
CA HIS A 32 0.55 -10.18 2.24
C HIS A 32 0.05 -8.83 1.78
N LEU A 33 0.27 -7.81 2.59
CA LEU A 33 -0.10 -6.43 2.33
C LEU A 33 1.13 -5.56 2.59
N GLY A 34 1.50 -4.72 1.63
CA GLY A 34 2.52 -3.70 1.79
C GLY A 34 1.91 -2.33 2.01
N ILE A 35 2.44 -1.58 2.97
CA ILE A 35 2.04 -0.19 3.21
C ILE A 35 3.31 0.66 3.31
N CYS A 36 3.31 1.80 2.64
CA CYS A 36 4.36 2.82 2.74
C CYS A 36 3.75 4.13 3.21
N VAL A 37 4.40 4.79 4.14
CA VAL A 37 4.05 6.14 4.58
C VAL A 37 5.23 7.06 4.33
N LEU A 38 5.01 8.06 3.48
CA LEU A 38 5.94 9.17 3.26
C LEU A 38 5.39 10.39 3.99
N TRP A 39 6.10 10.88 4.98
CA TRP A 39 5.71 12.08 5.71
C TRP A 39 6.93 12.89 6.11
N GLU A 40 7.00 14.13 5.60
CA GLU A 40 8.13 15.05 5.84
C GLU A 40 9.47 14.41 5.45
N THR A 41 10.30 14.04 6.43
CA THR A 41 11.60 13.40 6.22
C THR A 41 11.59 11.92 6.62
N GLN A 42 10.42 11.31 6.79
CA GLN A 42 10.28 9.93 7.24
C GLN A 42 9.73 9.04 6.14
N VAL A 43 10.31 7.86 6.00
CA VAL A 43 9.81 6.78 5.15
C VAL A 43 9.62 5.56 6.02
N THR A 44 8.37 5.22 6.27
CA THR A 44 7.99 4.05 7.07
C THR A 44 7.29 3.03 6.18
N LEU A 45 7.74 1.79 6.27
CA LEU A 45 7.19 0.65 5.54
C LEU A 45 6.60 -0.35 6.51
N TYR A 46 5.48 -0.93 6.15
CA TYR A 46 4.87 -2.03 6.88
C TYR A 46 4.68 -3.22 5.94
N GLN A 47 5.18 -4.37 6.35
CA GLN A 47 4.85 -5.65 5.74
C GLN A 47 3.87 -6.37 6.65
N VAL A 48 2.71 -6.71 6.12
CA VAL A 48 1.66 -7.38 6.89
C VAL A 48 1.43 -8.76 6.32
N SER A 49 1.55 -9.76 7.17
CA SER A 49 1.17 -11.14 6.86
C SER A 49 -0.21 -11.42 7.47
N ILE A 50 -1.16 -11.84 6.65
CA ILE A 50 -2.56 -12.00 7.03
C ILE A 50 -2.92 -13.49 6.99
N ALA A 51 -3.56 -13.99 8.03
CA ALA A 51 -4.14 -15.32 8.02
C ALA A 51 -5.33 -15.34 7.04
N ARG A 52 -5.27 -16.22 6.04
CA ARG A 52 -6.29 -16.29 4.99
C ARG A 52 -7.66 -16.60 5.59
N SER A 53 -8.64 -15.75 5.28
CA SER A 53 -10.04 -15.97 5.58
C SER A 53 -10.84 -16.19 4.29
N ALA A 54 -11.71 -17.21 4.28
CA ALA A 54 -12.64 -17.45 3.18
C ALA A 54 -13.82 -16.47 3.20
N ASN A 55 -14.11 -15.84 4.34
CA ASN A 55 -15.23 -14.92 4.51
C ASN A 55 -14.83 -13.51 4.00
N PRO A 56 -15.51 -12.98 2.95
CA PRO A 56 -15.20 -11.65 2.41
C PRO A 56 -15.36 -10.53 3.44
N ILE A 57 -16.36 -10.60 4.31
CA ILE A 57 -16.59 -9.57 5.33
C ILE A 57 -15.43 -9.51 6.32
N ASN A 58 -14.92 -10.68 6.76
CA ASN A 58 -13.77 -10.71 7.64
C ASN A 58 -12.53 -10.13 6.96
N ARG A 59 -12.27 -10.46 5.70
CA ARG A 59 -11.14 -9.89 4.94
C ARG A 59 -11.22 -8.36 4.85
N MET A 60 -12.39 -7.83 4.56
CA MET A 60 -12.62 -6.39 4.44
C MET A 60 -12.44 -5.67 5.78
N GLN A 61 -12.96 -6.25 6.87
CA GLN A 61 -12.78 -5.71 8.22
C GLN A 61 -11.33 -5.76 8.67
N ASP A 62 -10.64 -6.88 8.43
CA ASP A 62 -9.23 -7.03 8.76
C ASP A 62 -8.37 -6.01 8.01
N ALA A 63 -8.64 -5.76 6.73
CA ALA A 63 -7.95 -4.74 5.95
C ALA A 63 -8.11 -3.34 6.56
N GLN A 64 -9.31 -2.94 6.92
CA GLN A 64 -9.57 -1.64 7.55
C GLN A 64 -8.89 -1.51 8.91
N GLN A 65 -8.90 -2.57 9.71
CA GLN A 65 -8.26 -2.57 11.02
C GLN A 65 -6.74 -2.49 10.89
N ILE A 66 -6.13 -3.22 9.97
CA ILE A 66 -4.70 -3.14 9.68
C ILE A 66 -4.30 -1.72 9.26
N MET A 67 -5.05 -1.10 8.34
CA MET A 67 -4.81 0.29 7.94
C MET A 67 -4.87 1.24 9.14
N SER A 68 -5.85 1.07 10.03
CA SER A 68 -5.99 1.88 11.22
C SER A 68 -4.85 1.68 12.22
N GLU A 69 -4.34 0.46 12.37
CA GLU A 69 -3.19 0.17 13.23
C GLU A 69 -1.89 0.78 12.69
N CYS A 70 -1.66 0.72 11.38
CA CYS A 70 -0.46 1.27 10.77
C CYS A 70 -0.46 2.80 10.69
N ILE A 71 -1.65 3.42 10.55
CA ILE A 71 -1.78 4.86 10.19
C ILE A 71 -2.54 5.66 11.26
N HIS A 72 -2.65 5.15 12.47
CA HIS A 72 -3.44 5.80 13.55
C HIS A 72 -2.88 7.15 14.04
N ASN A 73 -1.61 7.39 13.90
CA ASN A 73 -0.94 8.59 14.43
C ASN A 73 -0.98 9.81 13.50
N TYR A 74 -1.53 9.66 12.30
CA TYR A 74 -1.54 10.74 11.31
C TYR A 74 -2.88 11.47 11.33
N LEU A 75 -2.86 12.73 11.78
CA LEU A 75 -4.03 13.63 11.85
C LEU A 75 -4.12 14.56 10.64
N HIS A 76 -3.20 14.45 9.68
CA HIS A 76 -3.13 15.32 8.52
C HIS A 76 -3.91 14.76 7.34
N SER A 77 -4.27 15.65 6.42
CA SER A 77 -4.79 15.25 5.12
C SER A 77 -3.76 14.42 4.37
N ALA A 78 -4.16 13.29 3.82
CA ALA A 78 -3.29 12.39 3.11
C ALA A 78 -3.79 12.12 1.69
N THR A 79 -2.86 11.80 0.80
CA THR A 79 -3.17 11.15 -0.48
C THR A 79 -2.75 9.68 -0.41
N VAL A 80 -3.69 8.78 -0.66
CA VAL A 80 -3.48 7.33 -0.64
C VAL A 80 -3.49 6.81 -2.06
N CYS A 81 -2.43 6.13 -2.47
CA CYS A 81 -2.37 5.38 -3.72
C CYS A 81 -2.48 3.89 -3.42
N ILE A 82 -3.46 3.25 -4.00
CA ILE A 82 -3.66 1.80 -3.93
C ILE A 82 -3.30 1.20 -5.28
N GLU A 83 -2.45 0.18 -5.29
CA GLU A 83 -2.15 -0.55 -6.53
C GLU A 83 -3.41 -1.21 -7.07
N GLY A 84 -3.74 -0.89 -8.32
CA GLY A 84 -4.90 -1.40 -9.02
C GLY A 84 -4.69 -2.80 -9.61
N ALA A 85 -5.68 -3.26 -10.38
CA ALA A 85 -5.63 -4.56 -11.03
C ALA A 85 -4.55 -4.60 -12.12
N SER A 86 -3.84 -5.73 -12.17
CA SER A 86 -3.00 -6.10 -13.30
C SER A 86 -3.81 -6.96 -14.28
N PHE A 87 -3.74 -6.67 -15.57
CA PHE A 87 -4.38 -7.48 -16.61
C PHE A 87 -3.83 -8.92 -16.71
N ALA A 88 -2.62 -9.14 -16.18
CA ALA A 88 -1.98 -10.46 -16.17
C ALA A 88 -2.49 -11.37 -15.06
N ASP A 89 -3.15 -10.84 -14.04
CA ASP A 89 -3.56 -11.58 -12.84
C ASP A 89 -5.00 -12.09 -13.01
N LYS A 90 -5.13 -13.34 -13.41
CA LYS A 90 -6.44 -13.98 -13.63
C LYS A 90 -7.03 -14.62 -12.36
N TYR A 91 -6.19 -14.80 -11.33
CA TYR A 91 -6.59 -15.47 -10.10
C TYR A 91 -6.82 -14.47 -8.98
N ARG A 92 -7.82 -14.72 -8.15
CA ARG A 92 -8.15 -13.89 -6.96
C ARG A 92 -8.55 -12.43 -7.25
N GLN A 93 -9.02 -12.13 -8.46
CA GLN A 93 -9.44 -10.78 -8.84
C GLN A 93 -10.53 -10.23 -7.92
N VAL A 94 -11.49 -11.06 -7.55
CA VAL A 94 -12.60 -10.67 -6.66
C VAL A 94 -12.08 -10.35 -5.25
N GLU A 95 -11.28 -11.23 -4.67
CA GLU A 95 -10.70 -11.02 -3.34
C GLU A 95 -9.84 -9.75 -3.28
N LEU A 96 -9.02 -9.50 -4.30
CA LEU A 96 -8.20 -8.30 -4.40
C LEU A 96 -9.05 -7.03 -4.61
N ALA A 97 -10.14 -7.12 -5.38
CA ALA A 97 -11.06 -6.01 -5.54
C ALA A 97 -11.77 -5.65 -4.22
N GLU A 98 -12.16 -6.65 -3.45
CA GLU A 98 -12.72 -6.46 -2.09
C GLU A 98 -11.72 -5.76 -1.16
N MET A 99 -10.46 -6.20 -1.17
CA MET A 99 -9.39 -5.58 -0.38
C MET A 99 -9.15 -4.12 -0.77
N ARG A 100 -9.05 -3.82 -2.07
CA ARG A 100 -8.91 -2.45 -2.58
C ARG A 100 -10.07 -1.57 -2.17
N ALA A 101 -11.30 -2.05 -2.37
CA ALA A 101 -12.51 -1.33 -2.01
C ALA A 101 -12.56 -1.02 -0.50
N SER A 102 -12.19 -1.98 0.31
CA SER A 102 -12.17 -1.84 1.77
C SER A 102 -11.14 -0.80 2.23
N ILE A 103 -9.93 -0.84 1.67
CA ILE A 103 -8.88 0.14 1.96
C ILE A 103 -9.29 1.54 1.47
N ALA A 104 -9.85 1.63 0.26
CA ALA A 104 -10.36 2.90 -0.27
C ALA A 104 -11.45 3.49 0.62
N TRP A 105 -12.39 2.67 1.07
CA TRP A 105 -13.47 3.08 1.98
C TRP A 105 -12.92 3.57 3.32
N TRP A 106 -11.95 2.88 3.89
CA TRP A 106 -11.24 3.33 5.09
C TRP A 106 -10.65 4.74 4.92
N GLY A 107 -9.96 4.98 3.81
CA GLY A 107 -9.34 6.27 3.52
C GLY A 107 -10.37 7.38 3.28
N LEU A 108 -11.45 7.09 2.55
CA LEU A 108 -12.55 8.04 2.33
C LEU A 108 -13.22 8.45 3.65
N ASN A 109 -13.43 7.51 4.57
CA ASN A 109 -13.96 7.82 5.90
C ASN A 109 -13.05 8.74 6.72
N LYS A 110 -11.75 8.73 6.44
CA LYS A 110 -10.77 9.65 7.02
C LYS A 110 -10.63 10.96 6.23
N LYS A 111 -11.43 11.14 5.17
CA LYS A 111 -11.38 12.28 4.25
C LYS A 111 -10.04 12.41 3.52
N PHE A 112 -9.37 11.29 3.28
CA PHE A 112 -8.16 11.24 2.47
C PHE A 112 -8.53 11.24 0.97
N ARG A 113 -7.63 11.77 0.15
CA ARG A 113 -7.71 11.62 -1.30
C ARG A 113 -7.27 10.21 -1.69
N ILE A 114 -8.08 9.50 -2.47
CA ILE A 114 -7.81 8.13 -2.90
C ILE A 114 -7.56 8.09 -4.40
N GLU A 115 -6.44 7.50 -4.77
CA GLU A 115 -6.07 7.17 -6.14
C GLU A 115 -5.88 5.66 -6.26
N ILE A 116 -6.46 5.05 -7.28
CA ILE A 116 -6.21 3.64 -7.62
C ILE A 116 -5.55 3.62 -8.98
N LEU A 117 -4.28 3.23 -9.01
CA LEU A 117 -3.46 3.26 -10.22
C LEU A 117 -3.04 1.85 -10.63
N PRO A 118 -3.16 1.49 -11.91
CA PRO A 118 -2.62 0.22 -12.42
C PRO A 118 -1.09 0.16 -12.23
N PRO A 119 -0.50 -1.04 -12.02
CA PRO A 119 0.94 -1.20 -11.82
C PRO A 119 1.80 -0.56 -12.91
N ASN A 120 1.37 -0.67 -14.17
CA ASN A 120 2.10 -0.07 -15.30
C ASN A 120 2.12 1.46 -15.27
N SER A 121 1.03 2.08 -14.80
CA SER A 121 0.96 3.54 -14.63
C SER A 121 1.88 4.01 -13.52
N ILE A 122 1.88 3.31 -12.39
CA ILE A 122 2.78 3.58 -11.26
C ILE A 122 4.25 3.52 -11.73
N ARG A 123 4.63 2.46 -12.42
CA ARG A 123 5.99 2.26 -12.93
C ARG A 123 6.41 3.34 -13.93
N LYS A 124 5.51 3.77 -14.81
CA LYS A 124 5.77 4.87 -15.74
C LYS A 124 6.02 6.18 -15.01
N ILE A 125 5.22 6.47 -13.99
CA ILE A 125 5.37 7.69 -13.20
C ILE A 125 6.69 7.69 -12.42
N VAL A 126 6.97 6.60 -11.70
CA VAL A 126 8.10 6.55 -10.75
C VAL A 126 9.44 6.28 -11.43
N PHE A 127 9.45 5.38 -12.42
CA PHE A 127 10.69 4.91 -13.06
C PHE A 127 10.83 5.37 -14.52
N ASN A 128 9.87 6.09 -15.06
CA ASN A 128 9.76 6.38 -16.49
C ASN A 128 9.83 5.12 -17.38
N ASN A 129 9.47 3.96 -16.81
CA ASN A 129 9.53 2.65 -17.47
C ASN A 129 8.43 1.73 -16.93
N GLY A 130 7.38 1.49 -17.72
CA GLY A 130 6.24 0.67 -17.32
C GLY A 130 6.55 -0.83 -17.12
N LYS A 131 7.73 -1.29 -17.49
CA LYS A 131 8.16 -2.70 -17.35
C LYS A 131 9.02 -2.96 -16.11
N LEU A 132 9.71 -1.93 -15.61
CA LEU A 132 10.61 -2.05 -14.46
C LEU A 132 9.81 -2.26 -13.18
N LYS A 133 10.10 -3.34 -12.46
CA LYS A 133 9.40 -3.68 -11.22
C LYS A 133 10.09 -3.05 -10.01
N ALA A 134 9.31 -2.65 -9.01
CA ALA A 134 9.81 -1.97 -7.82
C ALA A 134 10.88 -2.78 -7.07
N HIS A 135 10.70 -4.10 -6.92
CA HIS A 135 11.66 -4.97 -6.25
C HIS A 135 12.97 -5.17 -7.04
N GLU A 136 12.99 -4.83 -8.32
CA GLU A 136 14.21 -4.81 -9.15
C GLU A 136 15.04 -3.53 -8.89
N VAL A 137 14.41 -2.48 -8.38
CA VAL A 137 15.05 -1.20 -8.01
C VAL A 137 15.47 -1.23 -6.53
N TRP A 138 14.54 -1.59 -5.66
CA TRP A 138 14.78 -1.67 -4.22
C TRP A 138 14.95 -3.14 -3.78
N THR A 139 16.07 -3.72 -4.17
CA THR A 139 16.36 -5.15 -3.97
C THR A 139 16.53 -5.57 -2.51
N ASN A 140 16.77 -4.61 -1.61
CA ASN A 140 16.91 -4.81 -0.18
C ASN A 140 15.57 -4.71 0.59
N LEU A 141 14.47 -4.36 -0.09
CA LEU A 141 13.14 -4.28 0.52
C LEU A 141 12.32 -5.55 0.23
N PRO A 142 11.42 -5.94 1.15
CA PRO A 142 10.40 -6.93 0.82
C PRO A 142 9.59 -6.51 -0.40
N HIS A 143 9.19 -7.47 -1.21
CA HIS A 143 8.48 -7.22 -2.49
C HIS A 143 7.28 -6.28 -2.32
N ASP A 144 6.42 -6.57 -1.33
CA ASP A 144 5.20 -5.79 -1.09
C ASP A 144 5.51 -4.37 -0.59
N CYS A 145 6.59 -4.21 0.20
CA CYS A 145 7.07 -2.90 0.64
C CYS A 145 7.61 -2.07 -0.52
N ALA A 146 8.36 -2.67 -1.44
CA ALA A 146 8.86 -1.99 -2.64
C ALA A 146 7.70 -1.52 -3.54
N ALA A 147 6.68 -2.35 -3.72
CA ALA A 147 5.49 -1.98 -4.47
C ALA A 147 4.71 -0.84 -3.79
N ALA A 148 4.52 -0.92 -2.47
CA ALA A 148 3.85 0.14 -1.71
C ALA A 148 4.63 1.47 -1.75
N LEU A 149 5.95 1.43 -1.70
CA LEU A 149 6.81 2.61 -1.86
C LEU A 149 6.61 3.25 -3.23
N SER A 150 6.54 2.46 -4.30
CA SER A 150 6.23 2.97 -5.65
C SER A 150 4.88 3.66 -5.70
N CYS A 151 3.85 3.10 -5.06
CA CYS A 151 2.52 3.70 -4.98
C CYS A 151 2.56 5.07 -4.30
N ALA A 152 3.23 5.18 -3.16
CA ALA A 152 3.34 6.45 -2.43
C ALA A 152 4.09 7.50 -3.25
N LEU A 153 5.19 7.12 -3.90
CA LEU A 153 5.95 8.02 -4.78
C LEU A 153 5.14 8.46 -6.00
N ALA A 154 4.34 7.60 -6.60
CA ALA A 154 3.54 7.92 -7.79
C ALA A 154 2.57 9.08 -7.57
N VAL A 155 2.02 9.22 -6.35
CA VAL A 155 1.07 10.30 -6.01
C VAL A 155 1.73 11.50 -5.33
N SER A 156 3.00 11.40 -5.04
CA SER A 156 3.80 12.47 -4.41
C SER A 156 4.54 13.35 -5.42
N LEU A 157 4.69 12.86 -6.65
CA LEU A 157 5.43 13.53 -7.73
C LEU A 157 4.59 14.57 -8.47
#